data_c47ecdccb4ff3d32dc1c1364be8df47f
#
_entry.id   c47ecdccb4ff3d32dc1c1364be8df47f
#
_cell.length_a   1.000
_cell.length_b   1.000
_cell.length_c   1.000
_cell.angle_alpha   90.00
_cell.angle_beta   90.00
_cell.angle_gamma   90.00
#
_symmetry.space_group_name_H-M   'P 1'
#
loop_
_entity.id
_entity.type
_entity.pdbx_description
1 polymer ?
#
loop_
_entity_poly.entity_id
_entity_poly.type
_entity_poly.pdbx_seq_one_letter_code
_entity_poly.pdbx_strand_id
1 'polypeptide(L)'
;MKLLAIGLAATLLAGSPGWAADGDPGRGEEIYQRCVACHTLAQNRVGPRHCGLFGRKAGTVPNYQYSAAMKKHGVTWSDETLDRFLENPLKTVPRTKMGYAGVKDGQERADLIAYLKQATADPEICR
;
A
#
# COMPACT_ATOMS: atom_id res chain seq x y z
N MET A 1 -52.39 -45.11 -9.26
CA MET A 1 -51.20 -44.79 -8.43
C MET A 1 -50.40 -43.74 -9.20
N LYS A 2 -50.41 -42.47 -8.75
CA LYS A 2 -49.58 -41.37 -9.36
C LYS A 2 -48.34 -41.18 -8.49
N LEU A 3 -47.19 -41.46 -9.05
CA LEU A 3 -45.87 -41.19 -8.40
C LEU A 3 -45.53 -39.71 -8.60
N LEU A 4 -45.47 -38.95 -7.53
CA LEU A 4 -44.92 -37.60 -7.52
C LEU A 4 -43.40 -37.70 -7.41
N ALA A 5 -42.70 -37.25 -8.44
CA ALA A 5 -41.26 -37.05 -8.42
C ALA A 5 -40.94 -35.72 -7.73
N ILE A 6 -40.34 -35.76 -6.53
CA ILE A 6 -39.84 -34.58 -5.86
C ILE A 6 -38.45 -34.27 -6.41
N GLY A 7 -38.37 -33.21 -7.20
CA GLY A 7 -37.10 -32.69 -7.71
C GLY A 7 -36.35 -31.91 -6.63
N LEU A 8 -35.20 -32.41 -6.24
CA LEU A 8 -34.28 -31.77 -5.32
C LEU A 8 -33.48 -30.67 -6.09
N ALA A 9 -33.86 -29.42 -5.91
CA ALA A 9 -33.12 -28.31 -6.47
C ALA A 9 -31.87 -28.05 -5.62
N ALA A 10 -30.69 -28.40 -6.13
CA ALA A 10 -29.42 -28.05 -5.51
C ALA A 10 -29.08 -26.58 -5.81
N THR A 11 -29.24 -25.71 -4.81
CA THR A 11 -28.76 -24.33 -4.85
C THR A 11 -27.24 -24.30 -4.75
N LEU A 12 -26.55 -24.07 -5.85
CA LEU A 12 -25.14 -23.75 -5.90
C LEU A 12 -24.92 -22.35 -5.31
N LEU A 13 -24.40 -22.27 -4.10
CA LEU A 13 -23.86 -21.05 -3.53
C LEU A 13 -22.56 -20.70 -4.30
N ALA A 14 -22.69 -19.82 -5.29
CA ALA A 14 -21.55 -19.21 -5.93
C ALA A 14 -20.88 -18.29 -4.88
N GLY A 15 -19.75 -18.76 -4.29
CA GLY A 15 -18.87 -17.93 -3.49
C GLY A 15 -18.34 -16.81 -4.36
N SER A 16 -18.71 -15.55 -4.06
CA SER A 16 -18.10 -14.38 -4.68
C SER A 16 -16.60 -14.40 -4.42
N PRO A 17 -15.73 -14.18 -5.42
CA PRO A 17 -14.31 -13.98 -5.15
C PRO A 17 -14.19 -12.77 -4.22
N GLY A 18 -13.58 -12.99 -3.06
CA GLY A 18 -13.31 -11.93 -2.10
C GLY A 18 -12.32 -10.95 -2.73
N TRP A 19 -12.85 -9.88 -3.31
CA TRP A 19 -12.07 -8.71 -3.65
C TRP A 19 -11.56 -8.15 -2.33
N ALA A 20 -10.26 -7.86 -2.25
CA ALA A 20 -9.76 -7.08 -1.13
C ALA A 20 -10.63 -5.82 -1.03
N ALA A 21 -11.23 -5.58 0.14
CA ALA A 21 -12.07 -4.41 0.34
C ALA A 21 -11.27 -3.17 -0.03
N ASP A 22 -11.88 -2.23 -0.76
CA ASP A 22 -11.26 -0.95 -1.07
C ASP A 22 -10.77 -0.33 0.24
N GLY A 23 -9.53 0.19 0.23
CA GLY A 23 -8.93 0.78 1.42
C GLY A 23 -9.70 2.03 1.86
N ASP A 24 -9.82 2.23 3.17
CA ASP A 24 -10.42 3.42 3.78
C ASP A 24 -9.32 4.46 4.02
N PRO A 25 -9.30 5.60 3.30
CA PRO A 25 -8.28 6.62 3.48
C PRO A 25 -8.31 7.30 4.85
N GLY A 26 -9.46 7.36 5.53
CA GLY A 26 -9.55 7.90 6.89
C GLY A 26 -8.79 7.04 7.89
N ARG A 27 -8.99 5.72 7.85
CA ARG A 27 -8.17 4.78 8.64
C ARG A 27 -6.71 4.80 8.19
N GLY A 28 -6.46 4.96 6.89
CA GLY A 28 -5.12 5.08 6.34
C GLY A 28 -4.35 6.27 6.91
N GLU A 29 -5.00 7.40 7.14
CA GLU A 29 -4.41 8.57 7.79
C GLU A 29 -3.98 8.27 9.23
N GLU A 30 -4.81 7.54 9.99
CA GLU A 30 -4.46 7.11 11.34
C GLU A 30 -3.24 6.17 11.34
N ILE A 31 -3.19 5.23 10.39
CA ILE A 31 -2.07 4.31 10.22
C ILE A 31 -0.79 5.08 9.83
N TYR A 32 -0.92 6.10 9.00
CA TYR A 32 0.19 6.94 8.56
C TYR A 32 0.91 7.64 9.73
N GLN A 33 0.26 7.83 10.87
CA GLN A 33 0.91 8.37 12.07
C GLN A 33 2.10 7.52 12.53
N ARG A 34 2.15 6.24 12.19
CA ARG A 34 3.30 5.35 12.44
C ARG A 34 4.53 5.71 11.59
N CYS A 35 4.35 6.51 10.54
CA CYS A 35 5.38 6.86 9.56
C CYS A 35 5.96 8.26 9.80
N VAL A 36 5.25 9.14 10.52
CA VAL A 36 5.61 10.57 10.66
C VAL A 36 6.86 10.83 11.48
N ALA A 37 7.35 9.85 12.24
CA ALA A 37 8.65 9.95 12.91
C ALA A 37 9.80 10.12 11.90
N CYS A 38 9.68 9.52 10.71
CA CYS A 38 10.71 9.51 9.69
C CYS A 38 10.30 10.25 8.40
N HIS A 39 9.00 10.30 8.08
CA HIS A 39 8.49 10.86 6.83
C HIS A 39 7.58 12.06 7.04
N THR A 40 7.54 12.93 6.03
CA THR A 40 6.42 13.86 5.81
C THR A 40 5.95 13.73 4.36
N LEU A 41 4.77 14.27 4.08
CA LEU A 41 4.27 14.27 2.70
C LEU A 41 5.14 15.17 1.81
N ALA A 42 5.40 16.39 2.22
CA ALA A 42 5.97 17.43 1.36
C ALA A 42 7.51 17.54 1.41
N GLN A 43 8.17 17.06 2.46
CA GLN A 43 9.60 17.33 2.68
C GLN A 43 10.39 16.06 2.96
N ASN A 44 11.65 16.03 2.50
CA ASN A 44 12.61 15.02 2.91
C ASN A 44 12.98 15.21 4.39
N ARG A 45 13.03 14.11 5.13
CA ARG A 45 13.49 14.05 6.53
C ARG A 45 14.40 12.83 6.68
N VAL A 46 14.24 12.04 7.74
CA VAL A 46 14.92 10.73 7.87
C VAL A 46 14.59 9.83 6.69
N GLY A 47 13.34 9.82 6.25
CA GLY A 47 12.89 9.21 5.00
C GLY A 47 12.61 10.25 3.91
N PRO A 48 12.46 9.81 2.64
CA PRO A 48 12.10 10.69 1.53
C PRO A 48 10.65 11.18 1.65
N ARG A 49 10.38 12.34 1.06
CA ARG A 49 9.02 12.88 0.95
C ARG A 49 8.12 11.95 0.15
N HIS A 50 6.82 11.97 0.44
CA HIS A 50 5.83 11.15 -0.23
C HIS A 50 5.07 11.85 -1.36
N CYS A 51 5.04 13.18 -1.42
CA CYS A 51 4.43 13.90 -2.54
C CYS A 51 4.94 13.37 -3.89
N GLY A 52 4.01 13.08 -4.81
CA GLY A 52 4.32 12.48 -6.10
C GLY A 52 4.75 11.01 -6.05
N LEU A 53 4.35 10.27 -5.00
CA LEU A 53 4.77 8.87 -4.78
C LEU A 53 4.35 7.94 -5.91
N PHE A 54 3.06 7.93 -6.28
CA PHE A 54 2.53 7.02 -7.29
C PHE A 54 3.04 7.37 -8.68
N GLY A 55 3.50 6.38 -9.42
CA GLY A 55 4.12 6.55 -10.73
C GLY A 55 5.59 6.98 -10.68
N ARG A 56 6.15 7.24 -9.51
CA ARG A 56 7.57 7.57 -9.35
C ARG A 56 8.41 6.31 -9.26
N LYS A 57 9.58 6.32 -9.91
CA LYS A 57 10.56 5.25 -9.77
C LYS A 57 11.17 5.26 -8.37
N ALA A 58 11.32 4.09 -7.76
CA ALA A 58 11.96 3.93 -6.47
C ALA A 58 13.38 4.51 -6.46
N GLY A 59 13.74 5.17 -5.36
CA GLY A 59 15.10 5.71 -5.19
C GLY A 59 15.39 7.00 -5.96
N THR A 60 14.37 7.78 -6.37
CA THR A 60 14.56 8.93 -7.27
C THR A 60 14.09 10.28 -6.73
N VAL A 61 13.66 10.39 -5.48
CA VAL A 61 13.33 11.71 -4.91
C VAL A 61 14.58 12.60 -4.92
N PRO A 62 14.50 13.82 -5.51
CA PRO A 62 15.61 14.74 -5.51
C PRO A 62 16.09 15.11 -4.09
N ASN A 63 17.40 15.29 -3.96
CA ASN A 63 18.03 15.72 -2.71
C ASN A 63 17.81 14.79 -1.51
N TYR A 64 17.51 13.50 -1.75
CA TYR A 64 17.45 12.48 -0.71
C TYR A 64 18.53 11.41 -0.96
N GLN A 65 19.23 11.02 0.12
CA GLN A 65 20.29 10.00 0.04
C GLN A 65 19.74 8.61 0.32
N TYR A 66 19.37 7.90 -0.75
CA TYR A 66 18.93 6.52 -0.67
C TYR A 66 20.06 5.53 -0.42
N SER A 67 19.71 4.35 0.13
CA SER A 67 20.59 3.18 0.09
C SER A 67 20.87 2.76 -1.36
N ALA A 68 22.02 2.11 -1.58
CA ALA A 68 22.32 1.52 -2.87
C ALA A 68 21.26 0.46 -3.26
N ALA A 69 20.74 -0.28 -2.27
CA ALA A 69 19.68 -1.27 -2.47
C ALA A 69 18.40 -0.63 -3.02
N MET A 70 17.93 0.49 -2.44
CA MET A 70 16.73 1.17 -2.91
C MET A 70 16.93 1.76 -4.31
N LYS A 71 18.10 2.33 -4.60
CA LYS A 71 18.41 2.82 -5.96
C LYS A 71 18.37 1.72 -7.02
N LYS A 72 18.78 0.51 -6.66
CA LYS A 72 18.78 -0.66 -7.55
C LYS A 72 17.44 -1.38 -7.62
N HIS A 73 16.51 -1.10 -6.72
CA HIS A 73 15.23 -1.79 -6.65
C HIS A 73 14.42 -1.68 -7.94
N GLY A 74 14.46 -0.53 -8.60
CA GLY A 74 14.04 -0.38 -9.99
C GLY A 74 12.54 -0.38 -10.25
N VAL A 75 11.69 -0.59 -9.24
CA VAL A 75 10.23 -0.56 -9.42
C VAL A 75 9.69 0.86 -9.55
N THR A 76 8.55 0.98 -10.20
CA THR A 76 7.71 2.17 -10.13
C THR A 76 6.67 1.93 -9.04
N TRP A 77 6.46 2.93 -8.18
CA TRP A 77 5.51 2.81 -7.08
C TRP A 77 4.07 2.79 -7.61
N SER A 78 3.36 1.75 -7.25
CA SER A 78 1.95 1.48 -7.53
C SER A 78 1.30 0.88 -6.30
N ASP A 79 -0.01 0.68 -6.31
CA ASP A 79 -0.71 -0.02 -5.23
C ASP A 79 -0.05 -1.36 -4.92
N GLU A 80 0.24 -2.16 -5.94
CA GLU A 80 0.82 -3.50 -5.80
C GLU A 80 2.27 -3.47 -5.28
N THR A 81 3.11 -2.58 -5.81
CA THR A 81 4.53 -2.51 -5.39
C THR A 81 4.66 -1.93 -4.00
N LEU A 82 3.79 -0.99 -3.61
CA LEU A 82 3.70 -0.47 -2.26
C LEU A 82 3.19 -1.51 -1.27
N ASP A 83 2.17 -2.29 -1.62
CA ASP A 83 1.66 -3.36 -0.75
C ASP A 83 2.78 -4.33 -0.37
N ARG A 84 3.52 -4.83 -1.36
CA ARG A 84 4.66 -5.72 -1.11
C ARG A 84 5.76 -5.09 -0.27
N PHE A 85 6.12 -3.84 -0.57
CA PHE A 85 7.17 -3.14 0.17
C PHE A 85 6.76 -2.85 1.62
N LEU A 86 5.54 -2.35 1.82
CA LEU A 86 5.03 -2.01 3.14
C LEU A 86 4.78 -3.23 4.04
N GLU A 87 4.51 -4.39 3.49
CA GLU A 87 4.37 -5.63 4.27
C GLU A 87 5.68 -5.97 5.01
N ASN A 88 6.81 -5.85 4.33
CA ASN A 88 8.12 -6.08 4.90
C ASN A 88 9.23 -5.37 4.10
N PRO A 89 9.56 -4.12 4.46
CA PRO A 89 10.58 -3.35 3.74
C PRO A 89 11.93 -4.04 3.65
N LEU A 90 12.40 -4.63 4.74
CA LEU A 90 13.72 -5.29 4.81
C LEU A 90 13.80 -6.57 3.98
N LYS A 91 12.66 -7.28 3.83
CA LYS A 91 12.60 -8.47 2.97
C LYS A 91 12.51 -8.08 1.50
N THR A 92 11.71 -7.06 1.18
CA THR A 92 11.48 -6.61 -0.20
C THR A 92 12.69 -5.90 -0.78
N VAL A 93 13.37 -5.08 0.04
CA VAL A 93 14.60 -4.36 -0.33
C VAL A 93 15.66 -4.60 0.75
N PRO A 94 16.37 -5.74 0.70
CA PRO A 94 17.44 -6.02 1.67
C PRO A 94 18.46 -4.89 1.74
N ARG A 95 18.81 -4.46 2.94
CA ARG A 95 19.70 -3.32 3.22
C ARG A 95 19.09 -1.94 2.87
N THR A 96 17.76 -1.84 2.77
CA THR A 96 17.11 -0.52 2.79
C THR A 96 17.42 0.22 4.09
N LYS A 97 17.47 1.55 4.03
CA LYS A 97 17.57 2.40 5.22
C LYS A 97 16.28 2.45 6.03
N MET A 98 15.16 2.04 5.45
CA MET A 98 13.86 1.98 6.13
C MET A 98 13.81 0.75 7.05
N GLY A 99 14.27 0.93 8.29
CA GLY A 99 14.33 -0.12 9.31
C GLY A 99 13.00 -0.44 9.98
N TYR A 100 11.88 -0.16 9.31
CA TYR A 100 10.52 -0.41 9.79
C TYR A 100 10.12 -1.85 9.54
N ALA A 101 9.47 -2.50 10.55
CA ALA A 101 9.10 -3.91 10.45
C ALA A 101 8.01 -4.20 9.42
N GLY A 102 7.27 -3.18 9.02
CA GLY A 102 6.18 -3.27 8.04
C GLY A 102 4.79 -3.30 8.67
N VAL A 103 3.79 -3.13 7.83
CA VAL A 103 2.37 -3.24 8.16
C VAL A 103 1.91 -4.64 7.77
N LYS A 104 1.72 -5.52 8.75
CA LYS A 104 1.49 -6.96 8.50
C LYS A 104 0.05 -7.27 8.09
N ASP A 105 -0.90 -6.50 8.59
CA ASP A 105 -2.31 -6.65 8.23
C ASP A 105 -2.58 -6.11 6.82
N GLY A 106 -3.19 -6.92 5.97
CA GLY A 106 -3.45 -6.57 4.57
C GLY A 106 -4.48 -5.45 4.40
N GLN A 107 -5.49 -5.38 5.32
CA GLN A 107 -6.48 -4.32 5.29
C GLN A 107 -5.86 -2.98 5.73
N GLU A 108 -5.04 -2.98 6.78
CA GLU A 108 -4.29 -1.77 7.16
C GLU A 108 -3.39 -1.27 6.02
N ARG A 109 -2.76 -2.17 5.25
CA ARG A 109 -1.98 -1.74 4.08
C ARG A 109 -2.85 -1.15 2.99
N ALA A 110 -4.01 -1.74 2.70
CA ALA A 110 -4.96 -1.20 1.72
C ALA A 110 -5.44 0.19 2.14
N ASP A 111 -5.78 0.38 3.41
CA ASP A 111 -6.21 1.66 3.98
C ASP A 111 -5.09 2.71 3.87
N LEU A 112 -3.87 2.36 4.25
CA LEU A 112 -2.71 3.23 4.14
C LEU A 112 -2.40 3.64 2.69
N ILE A 113 -2.48 2.70 1.75
CA ILE A 113 -2.27 2.96 0.33
C ILE A 113 -3.35 3.89 -0.22
N ALA A 114 -4.63 3.70 0.18
CA ALA A 114 -5.73 4.58 -0.19
C ALA A 114 -5.49 6.03 0.30
N TYR A 115 -5.06 6.20 1.54
CA TYR A 115 -4.67 7.51 2.08
C TYR A 115 -3.51 8.12 1.31
N LEU A 116 -2.41 7.39 1.13
CA LEU A 116 -1.23 7.87 0.40
C LEU A 116 -1.58 8.30 -1.01
N LYS A 117 -2.47 7.57 -1.71
CA LYS A 117 -2.90 7.90 -3.06
C LYS A 117 -3.56 9.29 -3.13
N GLN A 118 -4.38 9.64 -2.16
CA GLN A 118 -5.01 10.96 -2.06
C GLN A 118 -4.01 12.03 -1.59
N ALA A 119 -3.35 11.80 -0.46
CA ALA A 119 -2.52 12.80 0.19
C ALA A 119 -1.27 13.19 -0.62
N THR A 120 -0.68 12.24 -1.36
CA THR A 120 0.54 12.50 -2.15
C THR A 120 0.26 13.17 -3.50
N ALA A 121 -1.00 13.26 -3.89
CA ALA A 121 -1.47 13.98 -5.08
C ALA A 121 -2.18 15.31 -4.75
N ASP A 122 -2.38 15.62 -3.47
CA ASP A 122 -3.10 16.80 -3.03
C ASP A 122 -2.29 18.08 -3.35
N PRO A 123 -2.80 19.00 -4.19
CA PRO A 123 -2.08 20.22 -4.57
C PRO A 123 -1.94 21.22 -3.43
N GLU A 124 -2.75 21.14 -2.38
CA GLU A 124 -2.61 22.00 -1.20
C GLU A 124 -1.42 21.57 -0.33
N ILE A 125 -1.11 20.28 -0.32
CA ILE A 125 0.00 19.69 0.45
C ILE A 125 1.27 19.63 -0.39
N CYS A 126 1.14 19.23 -1.66
CA CYS A 126 2.23 18.84 -2.56
C CYS A 126 2.53 19.92 -3.62
N ARG A 127 2.75 21.14 -3.18
CA ARG A 127 3.14 22.28 -4.04
C ARG A 127 4.60 22.19 -4.50
#